data_ceaf0305ebbc62b1600bf52de79bb3c7
#
_entry.id   ceaf0305ebbc62b1600bf52de79bb3c7
#
_cell.length_a   1.000
_cell.length_b   1.000
_cell.length_c   1.000
_cell.angle_alpha   90.00
_cell.angle_beta   90.00
_cell.angle_gamma   90.00
#
_symmetry.space_group_name_H-M   'P 1'
#
loop_
_entity.id
_entity.type
_entity.pdbx_description
1 polymer ?
#
loop_
_entity_poly.entity_id
_entity_poly.type
_entity_poly.pdbx_seq_one_letter_code
_entity_poly.pdbx_strand_id
1 'polypeptide(L)'
;MVDYAHTPNGIANLLNFVHTLNINRSIVVIGQAGERDNLKRPKVGNVVVENASYAIFTYEDPRSEDPMAICEDIIKELKETHNNYEIVIDRRKAIQKAVDMAEDNDMVLVLGKGNETYEKLKDETIYFNDIEEAYNAVATRKIREGVTN
;
A
#
# COMPACT_ATOMS: atom_id res chain seq x y z
N MET A 1 -4.19 5.24 -8.24
CA MET A 1 -3.61 6.48 -7.65
C MET A 1 -2.31 6.14 -6.94
N VAL A 2 -1.28 6.94 -7.09
CA VAL A 2 -0.03 6.85 -6.33
C VAL A 2 0.14 8.18 -5.59
N ASP A 3 0.41 8.13 -4.27
CA ASP A 3 0.49 9.32 -3.43
C ASP A 3 1.53 9.17 -2.32
N TYR A 4 2.04 10.29 -1.84
CA TYR A 4 3.07 10.35 -0.79
C TYR A 4 2.50 10.20 0.63
N ALA A 5 1.20 10.18 0.81
CA ALA A 5 0.57 10.09 2.13
C ALA A 5 1.13 8.91 2.94
N HIS A 6 1.69 9.21 4.11
CA HIS A 6 2.37 8.23 4.97
C HIS A 6 2.11 8.46 6.47
N THR A 7 1.51 9.57 6.85
CA THR A 7 1.13 9.86 8.24
C THR A 7 -0.34 9.50 8.46
N PRO A 8 -0.76 9.18 9.70
CA PRO A 8 -2.17 8.90 9.99
C PRO A 8 -3.12 10.00 9.50
N ASN A 9 -2.81 11.27 9.75
CA ASN A 9 -3.64 12.39 9.29
C ASN A 9 -3.66 12.53 7.76
N GLY A 10 -2.50 12.42 7.12
CA GLY A 10 -2.41 12.50 5.66
C GLY A 10 -3.20 11.40 4.98
N ILE A 11 -3.12 10.18 5.50
CA ILE A 11 -3.87 9.02 5.00
C ILE A 11 -5.36 9.21 5.23
N ALA A 12 -5.77 9.64 6.43
CA ALA A 12 -7.19 9.90 6.73
C ALA A 12 -7.77 10.95 5.79
N ASN A 13 -7.07 12.05 5.56
CA ASN A 13 -7.52 13.12 4.67
C ASN A 13 -7.66 12.62 3.22
N LEU A 14 -6.68 11.85 2.75
CA LEU A 14 -6.74 11.28 1.40
C LEU A 14 -7.92 10.32 1.24
N LEU A 15 -8.11 9.40 2.18
CA LEU A 15 -9.20 8.42 2.12
C LEU A 15 -10.57 9.10 2.26
N ASN A 16 -10.69 10.13 3.09
CA ASN A 16 -11.91 10.95 3.15
C ASN A 16 -12.22 11.61 1.81
N PHE A 17 -11.20 12.15 1.15
CA PHE A 17 -11.38 12.69 -0.21
C PHE A 17 -11.82 11.60 -1.19
N VAL A 18 -11.17 10.44 -1.17
CA VAL A 18 -11.51 9.31 -2.04
C VAL A 18 -12.96 8.86 -1.85
N HIS A 19 -13.48 8.91 -0.62
CA HIS A 19 -14.88 8.60 -0.33
C HIS A 19 -15.89 9.59 -0.97
N THR A 20 -15.45 10.79 -1.34
CA THR A 20 -16.31 11.73 -2.07
C THR A 20 -16.41 11.38 -3.55
N LEU A 21 -15.55 10.52 -4.05
CA LEU A 21 -15.57 10.06 -5.43
C LEU A 21 -16.60 8.94 -5.60
N ASN A 22 -17.19 8.86 -6.77
CA ASN A 22 -18.16 7.80 -7.07
C ASN A 22 -17.46 6.50 -7.45
N ILE A 23 -16.82 5.86 -6.47
CA ILE A 23 -16.12 4.58 -6.63
C ILE A 23 -16.83 3.48 -5.83
N ASN A 24 -16.59 2.21 -6.20
CA ASN A 24 -17.15 1.07 -5.47
C ASN A 24 -16.30 0.73 -4.24
N ARG A 25 -15.02 0.44 -4.45
CA ARG A 25 -14.10 0.07 -3.36
C ARG A 25 -12.78 0.82 -3.48
N SER A 26 -12.18 1.10 -2.33
CA SER A 26 -10.79 1.56 -2.23
C SER A 26 -9.91 0.41 -1.75
N ILE A 27 -8.85 0.10 -2.51
CA ILE A 27 -7.87 -0.94 -2.19
C ILE A 27 -6.54 -0.24 -1.98
N VAL A 28 -6.03 -0.29 -0.75
CA VAL A 28 -4.82 0.47 -0.35
C VAL A 28 -3.63 -0.47 -0.24
N VAL A 29 -2.51 -0.09 -0.86
CA VAL A 29 -1.19 -0.71 -0.66
C VAL A 29 -0.33 0.30 0.08
N ILE A 30 0.19 -0.07 1.24
CA ILE A 30 0.99 0.82 2.08
C ILE A 30 1.97 0.05 2.95
N GLY A 31 3.11 0.66 3.22
CA GLY A 31 4.09 0.24 4.21
C GLY A 31 4.47 1.36 5.16
N GLN A 32 5.45 1.09 6.01
CA GLN A 32 6.09 2.09 6.87
C GLN A 32 7.60 1.87 6.85
N ALA A 33 8.35 2.96 6.92
CA ALA A 33 9.80 2.92 6.86
C ALA A 33 10.44 2.34 8.14
N GLY A 34 11.50 1.57 7.95
CA GLY A 34 12.37 1.18 9.05
C GLY A 34 13.19 2.35 9.58
N GLU A 35 13.70 2.21 10.80
CA GLU A 35 14.52 3.25 11.48
C GLU A 35 13.82 4.62 11.57
N ARG A 36 12.48 4.59 11.68
CA ARG A 36 11.62 5.76 11.84
C ARG A 36 10.72 5.58 13.06
N ASP A 37 9.89 6.57 13.35
CA ASP A 37 8.94 6.52 14.44
C ASP A 37 8.01 5.31 14.34
N ASN A 38 8.30 4.27 15.14
CA ASN A 38 7.52 3.05 15.17
C ASN A 38 6.21 3.18 15.94
N LEU A 39 6.05 4.22 16.76
CA LEU A 39 4.83 4.43 17.54
C LEU A 39 3.63 4.78 16.66
N LYS A 40 3.87 5.35 15.49
CA LYS A 40 2.79 5.67 14.54
C LYS A 40 2.35 4.49 13.70
N ARG A 41 3.11 3.40 13.64
CA ARG A 41 2.78 2.22 12.80
C ARG A 41 1.39 1.65 13.09
N PRO A 42 1.02 1.36 14.36
CA PRO A 42 -0.34 0.88 14.66
C PRO A 42 -1.43 1.90 14.31
N LYS A 43 -1.14 3.19 14.46
CA LYS A 43 -2.09 4.26 14.09
C LYS A 43 -2.35 4.28 12.59
N VAL A 44 -1.31 4.08 11.78
CA VAL A 44 -1.45 3.93 10.32
C VAL A 44 -2.30 2.71 9.99
N GLY A 45 -2.03 1.58 10.61
CA GLY A 45 -2.83 0.35 10.43
C GLY A 45 -4.31 0.58 10.69
N ASN A 46 -4.64 1.19 11.84
CA ASN A 46 -6.02 1.49 12.22
C ASN A 46 -6.70 2.43 11.21
N VAL A 47 -6.05 3.55 10.86
CA VAL A 47 -6.60 4.53 9.92
C VAL A 47 -6.89 3.90 8.56
N VAL A 48 -5.98 3.09 8.05
CA VAL A 48 -6.16 2.43 6.75
C VAL A 48 -7.31 1.43 6.80
N VAL A 49 -7.32 0.52 7.77
CA VAL A 49 -8.33 -0.54 7.87
C VAL A 49 -9.72 0.02 8.13
N GLU A 50 -9.83 1.10 8.89
CA GLU A 50 -11.12 1.75 9.19
C GLU A 50 -11.67 2.55 8.02
N ASN A 51 -10.84 3.02 7.09
CA ASN A 51 -11.25 3.92 6.01
C ASN A 51 -11.12 3.33 4.60
N ALA A 52 -10.38 2.24 4.41
CA ALA A 52 -10.28 1.56 3.13
C ALA A 52 -11.22 0.35 3.07
N SER A 53 -11.66 -0.01 1.87
CA SER A 53 -12.41 -1.25 1.67
C SER A 53 -11.52 -2.48 1.88
N TYR A 54 -10.26 -2.40 1.45
CA TYR A 54 -9.27 -3.45 1.65
C TYR A 54 -7.86 -2.86 1.74
N ALA A 55 -7.00 -3.46 2.54
CA ALA A 55 -5.63 -3.02 2.73
C ALA A 55 -4.63 -4.15 2.51
N ILE A 56 -3.54 -3.85 1.81
CA ILE A 56 -2.38 -4.74 1.68
C ILE A 56 -1.19 -4.00 2.29
N PHE A 57 -0.71 -4.52 3.43
CA PHE A 57 0.49 -4.01 4.08
C PHE A 57 1.73 -4.68 3.51
N THR A 58 2.74 -3.88 3.24
CA THR A 58 3.96 -4.32 2.58
C THR A 58 5.17 -3.56 3.13
N TYR A 59 6.38 -3.85 2.65
CA TYR A 59 7.53 -3.07 3.06
C TYR A 59 7.59 -1.71 2.34
N GLU A 60 8.26 -0.78 2.99
CA GLU A 60 8.66 0.53 2.47
C GLU A 60 9.97 0.89 3.15
N ASP A 61 11.06 1.04 2.40
CA ASP A 61 12.38 1.38 2.96
C ASP A 61 12.69 0.68 4.30
N PRO A 62 12.72 -0.66 4.36
CA PRO A 62 12.87 -1.35 5.65
C PRO A 62 14.22 -1.08 6.33
N ARG A 63 15.23 -0.65 5.57
CA ARG A 63 16.58 -0.43 6.07
C ARG A 63 17.11 -1.65 6.82
N SER A 64 17.56 -1.49 8.07
CA SER A 64 18.10 -2.60 8.88
C SER A 64 17.02 -3.43 9.58
N GLU A 65 15.76 -2.98 9.59
CA GLU A 65 14.67 -3.71 10.25
C GLU A 65 14.13 -4.84 9.36
N ASP A 66 13.63 -5.88 10.02
CA ASP A 66 12.92 -6.95 9.33
C ASP A 66 11.59 -6.45 8.75
N PRO A 67 11.38 -6.55 7.43
CA PRO A 67 10.13 -6.11 6.80
C PRO A 67 8.87 -6.72 7.42
N MET A 68 8.91 -8.00 7.80
CA MET A 68 7.75 -8.65 8.45
C MET A 68 7.48 -8.04 9.82
N ALA A 69 8.52 -7.76 10.62
CA ALA A 69 8.36 -7.14 11.93
C ALA A 69 7.72 -5.75 11.82
N ILE A 70 8.07 -4.98 10.79
CA ILE A 70 7.42 -3.69 10.51
C ILE A 70 5.93 -3.87 10.21
N CYS A 71 5.59 -4.82 9.35
CA CYS A 71 4.18 -5.11 9.02
C CYS A 71 3.40 -5.60 10.24
N GLU A 72 4.01 -6.43 11.08
CA GLU A 72 3.40 -6.89 12.34
C GLU A 72 3.13 -5.72 13.30
N ASP A 73 4.04 -4.74 13.37
CA ASP A 73 3.82 -3.49 14.13
C ASP A 73 2.63 -2.69 13.61
N ILE A 74 2.43 -2.65 12.30
CA ILE A 74 1.29 -1.94 11.70
C ILE A 74 -0.03 -2.56 12.13
N ILE A 75 -0.12 -3.89 12.17
CA ILE A 75 -1.38 -4.60 12.44
C ILE A 75 -1.63 -4.94 13.91
N LYS A 76 -0.64 -4.76 14.78
CA LYS A 76 -0.69 -5.29 16.18
C LYS A 76 -1.83 -4.75 17.04
N GLU A 77 -2.38 -3.58 16.73
CA GLU A 77 -3.49 -2.98 17.47
C GLU A 77 -4.82 -3.06 16.73
N LEU A 78 -4.88 -3.75 15.57
CA LEU A 78 -6.12 -3.95 14.85
C LEU A 78 -7.06 -4.87 15.66
N LYS A 79 -8.37 -4.53 15.63
CA LYS A 79 -9.38 -5.35 16.27
C LYS A 79 -9.52 -6.69 15.55
N GLU A 80 -9.79 -7.76 16.28
CA GLU A 80 -10.03 -9.09 15.70
C GLU A 80 -11.21 -9.13 14.71
N THR A 81 -12.13 -8.17 14.82
CA THR A 81 -13.26 -8.03 13.90
C THR A 81 -12.86 -7.50 12.52
N HIS A 82 -11.69 -6.88 12.38
CA HIS A 82 -11.18 -6.44 11.08
C HIS A 82 -10.61 -7.62 10.30
N ASN A 83 -11.19 -7.89 9.14
CA ASN A 83 -10.77 -8.97 8.24
C ASN A 83 -10.52 -8.47 6.82
N ASN A 84 -10.45 -7.15 6.64
CA ASN A 84 -10.29 -6.49 5.34
C ASN A 84 -8.84 -6.11 5.06
N TYR A 85 -7.89 -6.94 5.46
CA TYR A 85 -6.47 -6.69 5.20
C TYR A 85 -5.67 -7.99 5.08
N GLU A 86 -4.48 -7.84 4.51
CA GLU A 86 -3.46 -8.90 4.46
C GLU A 86 -2.07 -8.29 4.43
N ILE A 87 -1.05 -9.11 4.64
CA ILE A 87 0.36 -8.75 4.48
C ILE A 87 0.90 -9.45 3.24
N VAL A 88 1.50 -8.67 2.34
CA VAL A 88 2.28 -9.17 1.20
C VAL A 88 3.63 -8.42 1.24
N ILE A 89 4.67 -9.10 1.72
CA ILE A 89 5.95 -8.46 2.04
C ILE A 89 6.58 -7.80 0.81
N ASP A 90 6.64 -8.48 -0.31
CA ASP A 90 7.19 -7.94 -1.56
C ASP A 90 6.26 -6.85 -2.11
N ARG A 91 6.74 -5.60 -2.16
CA ARG A 91 5.93 -4.45 -2.57
C ARG A 91 5.44 -4.55 -4.02
N ARG A 92 6.25 -5.09 -4.93
CA ARG A 92 5.83 -5.31 -6.32
C ARG A 92 4.68 -6.30 -6.39
N LYS A 93 4.77 -7.39 -5.65
CA LYS A 93 3.69 -8.39 -5.58
C LYS A 93 2.44 -7.82 -4.91
N ALA A 94 2.61 -6.98 -3.89
CA ALA A 94 1.49 -6.30 -3.23
C ALA A 94 0.72 -5.40 -4.21
N ILE A 95 1.43 -4.60 -4.99
CA ILE A 95 0.84 -3.73 -6.01
C ILE A 95 0.13 -4.57 -7.09
N GLN A 96 0.77 -5.64 -7.58
CA GLN A 96 0.15 -6.53 -8.56
C GLN A 96 -1.12 -7.17 -8.02
N LYS A 97 -1.09 -7.64 -6.77
CA LYS A 97 -2.26 -8.24 -6.13
C LYS A 97 -3.42 -7.25 -5.99
N ALA A 98 -3.13 -6.02 -5.58
CA ALA A 98 -4.16 -4.98 -5.48
C ALA A 98 -4.81 -4.69 -6.84
N VAL A 99 -4.00 -4.60 -7.90
CA VAL A 99 -4.50 -4.40 -9.26
C VAL A 99 -5.33 -5.61 -9.71
N ASP A 100 -4.88 -6.82 -9.41
CA ASP A 100 -5.57 -8.05 -9.83
C ASP A 100 -6.93 -8.24 -9.16
N MET A 101 -7.07 -7.82 -7.91
CA MET A 101 -8.34 -7.94 -7.19
C MET A 101 -9.32 -6.81 -7.47
N ALA A 102 -8.89 -5.73 -8.10
CA ALA A 102 -9.75 -4.60 -8.44
C ALA A 102 -10.76 -4.98 -9.51
N GLU A 103 -11.99 -4.54 -9.32
CA GLU A 103 -13.10 -4.68 -10.27
C GLU A 103 -13.45 -3.32 -10.86
N ASP A 104 -14.42 -3.30 -11.76
CA ASP A 104 -14.88 -2.06 -12.40
C ASP A 104 -15.29 -1.03 -11.34
N ASN A 105 -14.83 0.20 -11.52
CA ASN A 105 -15.07 1.33 -10.64
C ASN A 105 -14.44 1.22 -9.24
N ASP A 106 -13.50 0.28 -9.03
CA ASP A 106 -12.65 0.27 -7.85
C ASP A 106 -11.46 1.23 -8.03
N MET A 107 -10.93 1.72 -6.92
CA MET A 107 -9.70 2.52 -6.93
C MET A 107 -8.60 1.81 -6.14
N VAL A 108 -7.46 1.58 -6.79
CA VAL A 108 -6.23 1.14 -6.13
C VAL A 108 -5.40 2.35 -5.76
N LEU A 109 -5.00 2.45 -4.49
CA LEU A 109 -4.15 3.51 -3.96
C LEU A 109 -2.84 2.90 -3.48
N VAL A 110 -1.72 3.33 -4.06
CA VAL A 110 -0.38 2.95 -3.61
C VAL A 110 0.21 4.14 -2.86
N LEU A 111 0.42 3.98 -1.56
CA LEU A 111 0.69 5.08 -0.65
C LEU A 111 2.08 4.96 0.01
N GLY A 112 2.62 6.11 0.38
CA GLY A 112 3.79 6.29 1.22
C GLY A 112 5.01 6.84 0.51
N LYS A 113 5.25 6.48 -0.72
CA LYS A 113 6.47 6.85 -1.46
C LYS A 113 6.24 7.91 -2.56
N GLY A 114 5.03 8.03 -3.07
CA GLY A 114 4.73 8.99 -4.13
C GLY A 114 5.63 8.80 -5.36
N ASN A 115 6.40 9.82 -5.72
CA ASN A 115 7.29 9.81 -6.87
C ASN A 115 8.74 9.40 -6.55
N GLU A 116 9.02 8.87 -5.37
CA GLU A 116 10.36 8.36 -5.03
C GLU A 116 10.77 7.24 -5.98
N THR A 117 12.08 7.17 -6.28
CA THR A 117 12.62 6.23 -7.28
C THR A 117 13.56 5.20 -6.67
N TYR A 118 13.52 5.03 -5.35
CA TYR A 118 14.44 4.12 -4.64
C TYR A 118 13.74 3.40 -3.49
N GLU A 119 14.29 2.24 -3.12
CA GLU A 119 14.02 1.50 -1.90
C GLU A 119 15.30 1.30 -1.12
N LYS A 120 15.30 1.63 0.15
CA LYS A 120 16.44 1.45 1.07
C LYS A 120 16.31 0.11 1.79
N LEU A 121 17.07 -0.87 1.30
CA LEU A 121 17.19 -2.19 1.91
C LEU A 121 18.35 -2.21 2.92
N LYS A 122 18.53 -3.34 3.60
CA LYS A 122 19.54 -3.48 4.66
C LYS A 122 20.96 -3.12 4.19
N ASP A 123 21.38 -3.65 3.07
CA ASP A 123 22.76 -3.56 2.58
C ASP A 123 22.87 -2.82 1.23
N GLU A 124 21.76 -2.39 0.68
CA GLU A 124 21.73 -1.74 -0.64
C GLU A 124 20.54 -0.80 -0.80
N THR A 125 20.66 0.11 -1.74
CA THR A 125 19.55 0.92 -2.22
C THR A 125 19.29 0.51 -3.66
N ILE A 126 18.05 0.13 -3.96
CA ILE A 126 17.65 -0.29 -5.30
C ILE A 126 16.74 0.75 -5.96
N TYR A 127 16.68 0.71 -7.30
CA TYR A 127 15.67 1.47 -8.01
C TYR A 127 14.29 0.83 -7.83
N PHE A 128 13.32 1.62 -7.42
CA PHE A 128 11.93 1.21 -7.29
C PHE A 128 11.02 2.43 -7.40
N ASN A 129 10.04 2.39 -8.27
CA ASN A 129 9.12 3.51 -8.48
C ASN A 129 7.68 2.98 -8.50
N ASP A 130 6.88 3.40 -7.51
CA ASP A 130 5.49 2.97 -7.37
C ASP A 130 4.64 3.26 -8.61
N ILE A 131 4.90 4.37 -9.29
CA ILE A 131 4.17 4.76 -10.50
C ILE A 131 4.43 3.75 -11.63
N GLU A 132 5.71 3.42 -11.85
CA GLU A 132 6.10 2.43 -12.86
C GLU A 132 5.56 1.04 -12.53
N GLU A 133 5.66 0.64 -11.26
CA GLU A 133 5.14 -0.66 -10.81
C GLU A 133 3.62 -0.75 -10.97
N ALA A 134 2.89 0.33 -10.71
CA ALA A 134 1.44 0.39 -10.93
C ALA A 134 1.10 0.26 -12.42
N TYR A 135 1.83 0.95 -13.31
CA TYR A 135 1.67 0.80 -14.76
C TYR A 135 1.95 -0.62 -15.21
N ASN A 136 3.05 -1.20 -14.75
CA ASN A 136 3.44 -2.57 -15.08
C ASN A 136 2.39 -3.59 -14.61
N ALA A 137 1.83 -3.40 -13.42
CA ALA A 137 0.80 -4.26 -12.88
C ALA A 137 -0.48 -4.23 -13.74
N VAL A 138 -0.91 -3.05 -14.16
CA VAL A 138 -2.08 -2.89 -15.05
C VAL A 138 -1.80 -3.51 -16.42
N ALA A 139 -0.62 -3.29 -17.00
CA ALA A 139 -0.24 -3.88 -18.27
C ALA A 139 -0.20 -5.42 -18.21
N THR A 140 0.37 -5.97 -17.14
CA THR A 140 0.44 -7.42 -16.88
C THR A 140 -0.97 -8.01 -16.80
N ARG A 141 -1.87 -7.37 -16.07
CA ARG A 141 -3.26 -7.82 -15.98
C ARG A 141 -3.95 -7.81 -17.33
N LYS A 142 -3.83 -6.73 -18.11
CA LYS A 142 -4.41 -6.61 -19.44
C LYS A 142 -3.94 -7.72 -20.38
N ILE A 143 -2.64 -8.00 -20.41
CA ILE A 143 -2.06 -9.08 -21.22
C ILE A 143 -2.67 -10.43 -20.81
N ARG A 144 -2.72 -10.71 -19.53
CA ARG A 144 -3.25 -11.96 -18.98
C ARG A 144 -4.75 -12.15 -19.29
N GLU A 145 -5.51 -11.07 -19.31
CA GLU A 145 -6.93 -11.06 -19.64
C GLU A 145 -7.19 -11.03 -21.16
N GLY A 146 -6.13 -10.98 -21.99
CA GLY A 146 -6.25 -10.93 -23.45
C GLY A 146 -6.73 -9.59 -23.99
N VAL A 147 -6.64 -8.52 -23.19
CA VAL A 147 -7.00 -7.16 -23.61
C VAL A 147 -5.82 -6.54 -24.34
N THR A 148 -6.01 -6.24 -25.64
CA THR A 148 -5.04 -5.50 -26.45
C THR A 148 -5.50 -4.05 -26.62
N ASN A 149 -4.56 -3.14 -26.47
CA ASN A 149 -4.85 -1.72 -26.75
C ASN A 149 -4.88 -1.45 -28.23
#